data_37fee074126c79883a17a34906c94b7f
#
_entry.id   37fee074126c79883a17a34906c94b7f
#
_cell.length_a   1.000
_cell.length_b   1.000
_cell.length_c   1.000
_cell.angle_alpha   90.00
_cell.angle_beta   90.00
_cell.angle_gamma   90.00
#
_symmetry.space_group_name_H-M   'P 1'
#
loop_
_entity.id
_entity.type
_entity.pdbx_description
1 polymer ?
#
loop_
_entity_poly.entity_id
_entity_poly.type
_entity_poly.pdbx_seq_one_letter_code
_entity_poly.pdbx_strand_id
1 'polypeptide(L)'
;MKIVWLDLNSSYAHSSLALPAIHAQLSEETSYEWDIVSATVNENPGMIAGEIYRRRPDIIAATCWLFNHEMLLHVLSRAKALLPDCCITLGGPEFLGENQTFLRCHPFVDCVFRGEGEEAVSQWLKCWNTPDNWTDITGLCYIDRTDGSYHDNGIARVLDFDQLVPPETSRFFNWSKPFVQLETTRGCFNTCAFCVSGGEKPVRTLPIETIRERIHIIHRHGIRNIRVLDRTFNYNSRNAKALLDLFLEFPDIRFHLEIHPALLSDELKAELARMPQGLLHLEAGIQSLREEVLTTSRRMGKLSDALEGLKYLCSLNNMETHADLIAGLPLYKLEEIFKDVRTLASYRAGEIQLESLKLLPGTEMRRRADELGIKYSPFPPYEVLETREITPDELQTAHLLSRLLDGFYNTPVWQDITRRLIVEQPDFLHRFLAHLIALGVADQPMSQERRGVILYEFCKQAYPAYETAATLAWIEAGMSLKKQPAARIRTKHVTPPDNWNVVYGSYHERLRLCLLPATENEKTNYWFGFETESQQTRPVFKATSCEI
;
A
#
# COMPACT_ATOMS: atom_id res chain seq x y z
N MET A 1 -30.06 -17.71 -14.74
CA MET A 1 -29.70 -16.28 -14.77
C MET A 1 -28.20 -16.17 -14.87
N LYS A 2 -27.70 -15.36 -15.81
CA LYS A 2 -26.27 -15.21 -16.07
C LYS A 2 -25.74 -13.91 -15.46
N ILE A 3 -24.72 -14.02 -14.60
CA ILE A 3 -24.08 -12.90 -13.90
C ILE A 3 -22.64 -12.79 -14.41
N VAL A 4 -22.26 -11.63 -14.94
CA VAL A 4 -20.88 -11.32 -15.29
C VAL A 4 -20.32 -10.34 -14.27
N TRP A 5 -19.25 -10.76 -13.58
CA TRP A 5 -18.50 -9.85 -12.73
C TRP A 5 -17.37 -9.20 -13.53
N LEU A 6 -17.35 -7.86 -13.54
CA LEU A 6 -16.24 -7.09 -14.08
C LEU A 6 -15.21 -6.82 -12.97
N ASP A 7 -14.08 -7.54 -13.03
CA ASP A 7 -12.94 -7.38 -12.11
C ASP A 7 -11.90 -6.46 -12.74
N LEU A 8 -12.04 -5.16 -12.49
CA LEU A 8 -11.18 -4.11 -13.06
C LEU A 8 -10.16 -3.64 -12.04
N ASN A 9 -8.91 -4.05 -12.21
CA ASN A 9 -7.81 -3.83 -11.27
C ASN A 9 -6.84 -2.72 -11.73
N SER A 10 -6.08 -2.12 -10.79
CA SER A 10 -5.02 -1.16 -11.08
C SER A 10 -3.82 -1.81 -11.76
N SER A 11 -3.53 -3.07 -11.44
CA SER A 11 -2.46 -3.86 -12.03
C SER A 11 -2.79 -5.35 -11.96
N TYR A 12 -2.03 -6.16 -12.70
CA TYR A 12 -2.17 -7.62 -12.69
C TYR A 12 -1.77 -8.28 -11.36
N ALA A 13 -1.05 -7.58 -10.47
CA ALA A 13 -0.65 -8.11 -9.17
C ALA A 13 -1.78 -8.12 -8.13
N HIS A 14 -2.77 -7.26 -8.28
CA HIS A 14 -3.88 -7.10 -7.34
C HIS A 14 -5.07 -7.99 -7.69
N SER A 15 -5.86 -8.32 -6.68
CA SER A 15 -7.18 -8.96 -6.80
C SER A 15 -8.11 -8.39 -5.73
N SER A 16 -9.41 -8.41 -6.01
CA SER A 16 -10.45 -8.06 -5.03
C SER A 16 -10.99 -9.32 -4.37
N LEU A 17 -11.29 -9.24 -3.07
CA LEU A 17 -12.03 -10.31 -2.36
C LEU A 17 -13.54 -10.22 -2.57
N ALA A 18 -14.08 -9.16 -3.17
CA ALA A 18 -15.52 -8.93 -3.25
C ALA A 18 -16.25 -10.07 -4.02
N LEU A 19 -15.78 -10.37 -5.23
CA LEU A 19 -16.39 -11.48 -6.00
C LEU A 19 -16.28 -12.83 -5.27
N PRO A 20 -15.09 -13.30 -4.84
CA PRO A 20 -15.01 -14.59 -4.16
C PRO A 20 -15.80 -14.62 -2.85
N ALA A 21 -15.86 -13.54 -2.08
CA ALA A 21 -16.64 -13.49 -0.84
C ALA A 21 -18.15 -13.60 -1.10
N ILE A 22 -18.68 -12.87 -2.08
CA ILE A 22 -20.11 -12.93 -2.45
C ILE A 22 -20.44 -14.28 -3.09
N HIS A 23 -19.61 -14.76 -4.03
CA HIS A 23 -19.85 -16.04 -4.70
C HIS A 23 -19.80 -17.22 -3.73
N ALA A 24 -18.95 -17.20 -2.72
CA ALA A 24 -18.85 -18.26 -1.73
C ALA A 24 -20.19 -18.48 -1.00
N GLN A 25 -20.94 -17.39 -0.69
CA GLN A 25 -22.27 -17.49 -0.04
C GLN A 25 -23.35 -18.11 -0.95
N LEU A 26 -23.10 -18.19 -2.25
CA LEU A 26 -24.03 -18.62 -3.29
C LEU A 26 -23.52 -19.81 -4.10
N SER A 27 -22.44 -20.45 -3.67
CA SER A 27 -21.74 -21.51 -4.44
C SER A 27 -22.59 -22.77 -4.66
N GLU A 28 -23.56 -23.05 -3.77
CA GLU A 28 -24.49 -24.18 -3.88
C GLU A 28 -25.73 -23.84 -4.74
N GLU A 29 -25.95 -22.58 -5.09
CA GLU A 29 -27.12 -22.13 -5.85
C GLU A 29 -26.89 -22.30 -7.36
N THR A 30 -27.46 -23.35 -7.92
CA THR A 30 -27.25 -23.74 -9.32
C THR A 30 -28.06 -22.93 -10.34
N SER A 31 -28.99 -22.09 -9.88
CA SER A 31 -29.78 -21.20 -10.74
C SER A 31 -29.00 -20.01 -11.27
N TYR A 32 -27.79 -19.73 -10.70
CA TYR A 32 -26.92 -18.64 -11.08
C TYR A 32 -25.70 -19.13 -11.87
N GLU A 33 -25.58 -18.68 -13.11
CA GLU A 33 -24.38 -18.88 -13.93
C GLU A 33 -23.45 -17.70 -13.76
N TRP A 34 -22.36 -17.89 -13.00
CA TRP A 34 -21.35 -16.86 -12.78
C TRP A 34 -20.21 -16.93 -13.80
N ASP A 35 -19.84 -15.77 -14.32
CA ASP A 35 -18.68 -15.60 -15.21
C ASP A 35 -17.90 -14.32 -14.81
N ILE A 36 -16.64 -14.21 -15.22
CA ILE A 36 -15.77 -13.09 -14.89
C ILE A 36 -15.14 -12.50 -16.15
N VAL A 37 -15.08 -11.16 -16.20
CA VAL A 37 -14.24 -10.41 -17.12
C VAL A 37 -13.20 -9.68 -16.30
N SER A 38 -11.93 -10.13 -16.38
CA SER A 38 -10.81 -9.52 -15.67
C SER A 38 -10.04 -8.61 -16.61
N ALA A 39 -9.77 -7.38 -16.18
CA ALA A 39 -9.04 -6.38 -16.95
C ALA A 39 -8.29 -5.42 -16.02
N THR A 40 -7.45 -4.56 -16.58
CA THR A 40 -6.79 -3.47 -15.87
C THR A 40 -7.27 -2.10 -16.38
N VAL A 41 -7.09 -1.08 -15.55
CA VAL A 41 -7.48 0.31 -15.89
C VAL A 41 -6.72 0.89 -17.10
N ASN A 42 -5.67 0.20 -17.57
CA ASN A 42 -4.86 0.62 -18.73
C ASN A 42 -5.32 -0.02 -20.05
N GLU A 43 -6.34 -0.87 -20.02
CA GLU A 43 -6.85 -1.55 -21.21
C GLU A 43 -7.92 -0.71 -21.95
N ASN A 44 -8.25 -1.10 -23.18
CA ASN A 44 -9.24 -0.37 -23.97
C ASN A 44 -10.67 -0.67 -23.50
N PRO A 45 -11.46 0.35 -23.08
CA PRO A 45 -12.81 0.15 -22.55
C PRO A 45 -13.79 -0.47 -23.56
N GLY A 46 -13.59 -0.22 -24.85
CA GLY A 46 -14.41 -0.82 -25.90
C GLY A 46 -14.17 -2.32 -26.07
N MET A 47 -12.93 -2.77 -25.89
CA MET A 47 -12.60 -4.19 -25.92
C MET A 47 -13.22 -4.93 -24.73
N ILE A 48 -13.15 -4.34 -23.53
CA ILE A 48 -13.76 -4.90 -22.32
C ILE A 48 -15.29 -4.97 -22.46
N ALA A 49 -15.93 -3.89 -22.94
CA ALA A 49 -17.38 -3.88 -23.19
C ALA A 49 -17.79 -4.92 -24.25
N GLY A 50 -16.98 -5.11 -25.29
CA GLY A 50 -17.17 -6.16 -26.30
C GLY A 50 -17.06 -7.57 -25.71
N GLU A 51 -16.17 -7.78 -24.75
CA GLU A 51 -16.01 -9.04 -24.03
C GLU A 51 -17.25 -9.35 -23.17
N ILE A 52 -17.78 -8.36 -22.45
CA ILE A 52 -19.04 -8.47 -21.69
C ILE A 52 -20.21 -8.78 -22.64
N TYR A 53 -20.30 -8.05 -23.77
CA TYR A 53 -21.36 -8.26 -24.77
C TYR A 53 -21.42 -9.70 -25.28
N ARG A 54 -20.28 -10.31 -25.57
CA ARG A 54 -20.22 -11.71 -26.05
C ARG A 54 -20.77 -12.73 -25.04
N ARG A 55 -20.71 -12.41 -23.76
CA ARG A 55 -21.22 -13.26 -22.68
C ARG A 55 -22.74 -13.18 -22.49
N ARG A 56 -23.39 -12.11 -23.00
CA ARG A 56 -24.85 -11.90 -22.90
C ARG A 56 -25.36 -12.06 -21.46
N PRO A 57 -24.85 -11.29 -20.47
CA PRO A 57 -25.33 -11.39 -19.08
C PRO A 57 -26.73 -10.81 -18.91
N ASP A 58 -27.48 -11.34 -17.92
CA ASP A 58 -28.67 -10.72 -17.35
C ASP A 58 -28.25 -9.60 -16.37
N ILE A 59 -27.14 -9.82 -15.63
CA ILE A 59 -26.60 -8.89 -14.64
C ILE A 59 -25.11 -8.67 -14.90
N ILE A 60 -24.68 -7.40 -14.85
CA ILE A 60 -23.27 -7.02 -14.72
C ILE A 60 -23.07 -6.48 -13.31
N ALA A 61 -22.12 -7.07 -12.57
CA ALA A 61 -21.73 -6.62 -11.23
C ALA A 61 -20.26 -6.23 -11.20
N ALA A 62 -19.91 -5.23 -10.39
CA ALA A 62 -18.51 -4.83 -10.22
C ALA A 62 -18.26 -4.12 -8.88
N THR A 63 -16.99 -4.10 -8.45
CA THR A 63 -16.54 -3.26 -7.33
C THR A 63 -15.96 -1.95 -7.85
N CYS A 64 -16.49 -0.84 -7.36
CA CYS A 64 -16.01 0.50 -7.67
C CYS A 64 -15.04 0.99 -6.58
N TRP A 65 -13.81 1.24 -7.01
CA TRP A 65 -12.73 1.82 -6.21
C TRP A 65 -12.33 3.16 -6.79
N LEU A 66 -11.72 4.01 -6.00
CA LEU A 66 -11.24 5.32 -6.48
C LEU A 66 -10.32 5.23 -7.71
N PHE A 67 -9.53 4.16 -7.85
CA PHE A 67 -8.59 4.00 -8.96
C PHE A 67 -9.22 3.46 -10.27
N ASN A 68 -10.38 2.79 -10.18
CA ASN A 68 -11.04 2.23 -11.36
C ASN A 68 -12.34 2.97 -11.76
N HIS A 69 -12.76 3.92 -10.97
CA HIS A 69 -14.05 4.61 -11.10
C HIS A 69 -14.32 5.10 -12.53
N GLU A 70 -13.45 5.92 -13.12
CA GLU A 70 -13.63 6.46 -14.46
C GLU A 70 -13.68 5.37 -15.52
N MET A 71 -12.70 4.47 -15.50
CA MET A 71 -12.60 3.38 -16.47
C MET A 71 -13.80 2.45 -16.35
N LEU A 72 -14.25 2.15 -15.13
CA LEU A 72 -15.42 1.33 -14.87
C LEU A 72 -16.68 1.93 -15.51
N LEU A 73 -16.91 3.22 -15.30
CA LEU A 73 -18.06 3.92 -15.90
C LEU A 73 -17.97 3.96 -17.43
N HIS A 74 -16.79 4.15 -17.99
CA HIS A 74 -16.58 4.09 -19.44
C HIS A 74 -16.90 2.72 -20.03
N VAL A 75 -16.57 1.64 -19.35
CA VAL A 75 -16.90 0.26 -19.79
C VAL A 75 -18.40 0.02 -19.66
N LEU A 76 -18.97 0.32 -18.50
CA LEU A 76 -20.38 0.01 -18.20
C LEU A 76 -21.38 0.81 -19.06
N SER A 77 -21.10 2.09 -19.35
CA SER A 77 -21.93 2.88 -20.26
C SER A 77 -22.01 2.27 -21.65
N ARG A 78 -20.87 1.74 -22.17
CA ARG A 78 -20.82 1.01 -23.44
C ARG A 78 -21.54 -0.33 -23.38
N ALA A 79 -21.32 -1.07 -22.28
CA ALA A 79 -22.01 -2.34 -22.07
C ALA A 79 -23.53 -2.18 -22.03
N LYS A 80 -24.03 -1.15 -21.32
CA LYS A 80 -25.47 -0.85 -21.29
C LYS A 80 -26.03 -0.44 -22.63
N ALA A 81 -25.30 0.32 -23.44
CA ALA A 81 -25.69 0.68 -24.80
C ALA A 81 -25.80 -0.55 -25.72
N LEU A 82 -24.94 -1.55 -25.53
CA LEU A 82 -24.96 -2.82 -26.27
C LEU A 82 -26.00 -3.82 -25.74
N LEU A 83 -26.31 -3.75 -24.46
CA LEU A 83 -27.21 -4.66 -23.72
C LEU A 83 -28.19 -3.83 -22.87
N PRO A 84 -29.18 -3.18 -23.49
CA PRO A 84 -30.07 -2.22 -22.81
C PRO A 84 -30.89 -2.86 -21.69
N ASP A 85 -31.23 -4.14 -21.80
CA ASP A 85 -32.03 -4.86 -20.82
C ASP A 85 -31.20 -5.45 -19.66
N CYS A 86 -29.88 -5.42 -19.77
CA CYS A 86 -29.00 -5.95 -18.73
C CYS A 86 -29.01 -5.04 -17.49
N CYS A 87 -29.19 -5.65 -16.30
CA CYS A 87 -29.10 -4.93 -15.03
C CYS A 87 -27.63 -4.67 -14.67
N ILE A 88 -27.29 -3.44 -14.27
CA ILE A 88 -25.94 -3.07 -13.82
C ILE A 88 -25.99 -2.71 -12.34
N THR A 89 -25.24 -3.42 -11.53
CA THR A 89 -25.12 -3.17 -10.09
C THR A 89 -23.67 -3.00 -9.67
N LEU A 90 -23.42 -2.09 -8.72
CA LEU A 90 -22.09 -1.79 -8.22
C LEU A 90 -22.05 -1.88 -6.71
N GLY A 91 -20.88 -2.18 -6.17
CA GLY A 91 -20.56 -2.08 -4.75
C GLY A 91 -19.18 -1.50 -4.55
N GLY A 92 -18.73 -1.43 -3.32
CA GLY A 92 -17.37 -1.00 -2.99
C GLY A 92 -17.31 0.33 -2.25
N PRO A 93 -16.10 0.79 -1.89
CA PRO A 93 -15.90 1.94 -1.01
C PRO A 93 -16.39 3.27 -1.58
N GLU A 94 -16.55 3.39 -2.89
CA GLU A 94 -17.10 4.60 -3.52
C GLU A 94 -18.54 4.89 -3.08
N PHE A 95 -19.28 3.87 -2.64
CA PHE A 95 -20.71 3.99 -2.27
C PHE A 95 -20.96 4.11 -0.76
N LEU A 96 -19.93 4.27 0.06
CA LEU A 96 -20.09 4.44 1.52
C LEU A 96 -20.74 5.78 1.91
N GLY A 97 -20.73 6.77 1.01
CA GLY A 97 -21.38 8.06 1.19
C GLY A 97 -22.84 8.10 0.73
N GLU A 98 -23.28 9.31 0.34
CA GLU A 98 -24.55 9.57 -0.33
C GLU A 98 -24.42 9.16 -1.80
N ASN A 99 -25.43 8.46 -2.36
CA ASN A 99 -25.36 7.87 -3.69
C ASN A 99 -26.40 8.44 -4.68
N GLN A 100 -27.26 9.39 -4.25
CA GLN A 100 -28.31 9.95 -5.10
C GLN A 100 -27.72 10.66 -6.31
N THR A 101 -26.71 11.51 -6.09
CA THR A 101 -26.05 12.27 -7.16
C THR A 101 -25.39 11.33 -8.15
N PHE A 102 -24.69 10.27 -7.67
CA PHE A 102 -24.06 9.29 -8.53
C PHE A 102 -25.07 8.59 -9.44
N LEU A 103 -26.17 8.05 -8.87
CA LEU A 103 -27.20 7.33 -9.61
C LEU A 103 -27.94 8.24 -10.61
N ARG A 104 -28.19 9.51 -10.27
CA ARG A 104 -28.79 10.48 -11.20
C ARG A 104 -27.87 10.83 -12.37
N CYS A 105 -26.57 10.95 -12.13
CA CYS A 105 -25.58 11.22 -13.18
C CYS A 105 -25.29 10.00 -14.07
N HIS A 106 -25.52 8.77 -13.57
CA HIS A 106 -25.23 7.53 -14.26
C HIS A 106 -26.47 6.61 -14.36
N PRO A 107 -27.51 7.01 -15.13
CA PRO A 107 -28.79 6.29 -15.20
C PRO A 107 -28.69 4.89 -15.83
N PHE A 108 -27.52 4.52 -16.34
CA PHE A 108 -27.22 3.18 -16.81
C PHE A 108 -26.86 2.21 -15.66
N VAL A 109 -26.61 2.70 -14.45
CA VAL A 109 -26.44 1.89 -13.23
C VAL A 109 -27.82 1.78 -12.57
N ASP A 110 -28.27 0.55 -12.34
CA ASP A 110 -29.61 0.30 -11.84
C ASP A 110 -29.67 0.41 -10.31
N CYS A 111 -28.64 -0.06 -9.60
CA CYS A 111 -28.55 0.08 -8.14
C CYS A 111 -27.10 -0.01 -7.67
N VAL A 112 -26.83 0.42 -6.43
CA VAL A 112 -25.52 0.27 -5.78
C VAL A 112 -25.68 -0.28 -4.36
N PHE A 113 -24.67 -1.06 -3.91
CA PHE A 113 -24.60 -1.59 -2.56
C PHE A 113 -23.71 -0.74 -1.69
N ARG A 114 -24.20 -0.37 -0.52
CA ARG A 114 -23.55 0.44 0.49
C ARG A 114 -23.21 -0.42 1.72
N GLY A 115 -21.94 -0.71 1.92
CA GLY A 115 -21.46 -1.57 3.02
C GLY A 115 -21.03 -2.95 2.56
N GLU A 116 -21.29 -3.97 3.39
CA GLU A 116 -20.86 -5.36 3.17
C GLU A 116 -21.85 -6.09 2.26
N GLY A 117 -21.34 -6.72 1.22
CA GLY A 117 -22.16 -7.21 0.13
C GLY A 117 -22.63 -8.67 0.25
N GLU A 118 -22.05 -9.49 1.14
CA GLU A 118 -22.22 -10.94 1.15
C GLU A 118 -23.69 -11.33 1.33
N GLU A 119 -24.37 -10.77 2.31
CA GLU A 119 -25.79 -11.03 2.57
C GLU A 119 -26.71 -10.20 1.68
N ALA A 120 -26.38 -8.91 1.50
CA ALA A 120 -27.21 -7.97 0.76
C ALA A 120 -27.36 -8.36 -0.72
N VAL A 121 -26.26 -8.76 -1.39
CA VAL A 121 -26.30 -9.22 -2.79
C VAL A 121 -27.07 -10.54 -2.88
N SER A 122 -26.87 -11.46 -1.93
CA SER A 122 -27.60 -12.74 -1.89
C SER A 122 -29.11 -12.54 -1.77
N GLN A 123 -29.56 -11.57 -0.97
CA GLN A 123 -30.97 -11.24 -0.84
C GLN A 123 -31.51 -10.59 -2.12
N TRP A 124 -30.76 -9.63 -2.69
CA TRP A 124 -31.14 -8.91 -3.90
C TRP A 124 -31.26 -9.84 -5.12
N LEU A 125 -30.36 -10.80 -5.30
CA LEU A 125 -30.40 -11.75 -6.43
C LEU A 125 -31.69 -12.57 -6.48
N LYS A 126 -32.37 -12.77 -5.36
CA LYS A 126 -33.67 -13.47 -5.31
C LYS A 126 -34.82 -12.63 -5.88
N CYS A 127 -34.67 -11.32 -5.97
CA CYS A 127 -35.70 -10.39 -6.45
C CYS A 127 -35.13 -9.28 -7.36
N TRP A 128 -33.99 -9.49 -8.00
CA TRP A 128 -33.31 -8.49 -8.82
C TRP A 128 -34.17 -7.88 -9.93
N ASN A 129 -35.13 -8.64 -10.48
CA ASN A 129 -36.07 -8.22 -11.52
C ASN A 129 -37.44 -7.77 -10.98
N THR A 130 -37.57 -7.59 -9.68
CA THR A 130 -38.81 -7.17 -9.01
C THR A 130 -38.51 -5.97 -8.08
N PRO A 131 -38.33 -4.75 -8.63
CA PRO A 131 -37.89 -3.58 -7.86
C PRO A 131 -38.79 -3.24 -6.65
N ASP A 132 -40.07 -3.57 -6.68
CA ASP A 132 -41.00 -3.39 -5.56
C ASP A 132 -40.50 -4.09 -4.27
N ASN A 133 -39.69 -5.14 -4.38
CA ASN A 133 -39.14 -5.89 -3.25
C ASN A 133 -37.76 -5.37 -2.81
N TRP A 134 -37.24 -4.31 -3.41
CA TRP A 134 -35.90 -3.77 -3.09
C TRP A 134 -35.88 -2.93 -1.81
N THR A 135 -37.04 -2.44 -1.36
CA THR A 135 -37.17 -1.59 -0.16
C THR A 135 -36.68 -2.27 1.12
N ASP A 136 -36.75 -3.59 1.19
CA ASP A 136 -36.39 -4.35 2.39
C ASP A 136 -34.92 -4.82 2.40
N ILE A 137 -34.16 -4.54 1.34
CA ILE A 137 -32.76 -5.00 1.21
C ILE A 137 -31.85 -3.96 1.83
N THR A 138 -31.33 -4.24 3.02
CA THR A 138 -30.39 -3.36 3.71
C THR A 138 -29.14 -3.12 2.87
N GLY A 139 -28.71 -1.85 2.76
CA GLY A 139 -27.54 -1.42 2.01
C GLY A 139 -27.79 -1.17 0.52
N LEU A 140 -28.97 -1.44 -0.01
CA LEU A 140 -29.30 -1.15 -1.40
C LEU A 140 -29.67 0.32 -1.58
N CYS A 141 -29.07 0.98 -2.57
CA CYS A 141 -29.45 2.34 -2.99
C CYS A 141 -29.83 2.32 -4.47
N TYR A 142 -30.96 2.94 -4.82
CA TYR A 142 -31.46 2.97 -6.20
C TYR A 142 -32.38 4.17 -6.46
N ILE A 143 -32.65 4.45 -7.73
CA ILE A 143 -33.70 5.37 -8.18
C ILE A 143 -34.90 4.56 -8.64
N ASP A 144 -36.06 4.77 -8.04
CA ASP A 144 -37.30 4.17 -8.54
C ASP A 144 -37.62 4.73 -9.93
N ARG A 145 -37.81 3.83 -10.90
CA ARG A 145 -38.06 4.23 -12.29
C ARG A 145 -39.49 4.68 -12.55
N THR A 146 -40.41 4.43 -11.61
CA THR A 146 -41.81 4.81 -11.76
C THR A 146 -42.06 6.24 -11.40
N ASP A 147 -41.44 6.74 -10.32
CA ASP A 147 -41.68 8.08 -9.78
C ASP A 147 -40.40 8.94 -9.69
N GLY A 148 -39.23 8.36 -9.96
CA GLY A 148 -37.92 9.03 -9.89
C GLY A 148 -37.42 9.29 -8.47
N SER A 149 -38.04 8.69 -7.44
CA SER A 149 -37.61 8.83 -6.05
C SER A 149 -36.29 8.07 -5.80
N TYR A 150 -35.44 8.62 -4.93
CA TYR A 150 -34.24 7.98 -4.46
C TYR A 150 -34.51 7.22 -3.17
N HIS A 151 -34.05 5.97 -3.13
CA HIS A 151 -34.09 5.10 -1.96
C HIS A 151 -32.70 4.81 -1.46
N ASP A 152 -32.47 4.95 -0.15
CA ASP A 152 -31.25 4.58 0.57
C ASP A 152 -31.64 3.70 1.75
N ASN A 153 -31.41 2.40 1.63
CA ASN A 153 -31.77 1.42 2.65
C ASN A 153 -30.68 1.27 3.72
N GLY A 154 -29.86 2.28 3.93
CA GLY A 154 -28.84 2.36 4.97
C GLY A 154 -27.53 1.70 4.59
N ILE A 155 -26.80 1.16 5.58
CA ILE A 155 -25.52 0.50 5.39
C ILE A 155 -25.63 -0.97 5.81
N ALA A 156 -25.32 -1.87 4.89
CA ALA A 156 -25.26 -3.29 5.18
C ALA A 156 -24.06 -3.63 6.08
N ARG A 157 -24.27 -4.46 7.09
CA ARG A 157 -23.26 -5.01 7.98
C ARG A 157 -23.59 -6.46 8.29
N VAL A 158 -22.64 -7.35 8.04
CA VAL A 158 -22.74 -8.74 8.42
C VAL A 158 -22.53 -8.85 9.93
N LEU A 159 -23.53 -9.29 10.67
CA LEU A 159 -23.45 -9.39 12.13
C LEU A 159 -22.65 -10.63 12.55
N ASP A 160 -22.96 -11.76 11.96
CA ASP A 160 -22.33 -13.05 12.26
C ASP A 160 -21.21 -13.35 11.25
N PHE A 161 -20.11 -12.60 11.37
CA PHE A 161 -18.98 -12.65 10.46
C PHE A 161 -18.32 -14.04 10.37
N ASP A 162 -18.37 -14.81 11.44
CA ASP A 162 -17.84 -16.18 11.52
C ASP A 162 -18.72 -17.25 10.84
N GLN A 163 -19.96 -16.90 10.49
CA GLN A 163 -20.85 -17.78 9.74
C GLN A 163 -20.70 -17.66 8.22
N LEU A 164 -19.95 -16.68 7.74
CA LEU A 164 -19.69 -16.52 6.31
C LEU A 164 -18.84 -17.68 5.78
N VAL A 165 -19.24 -18.20 4.63
CA VAL A 165 -18.43 -19.17 3.89
C VAL A 165 -17.13 -18.47 3.43
N PRO A 166 -15.95 -19.05 3.71
CA PRO A 166 -14.68 -18.42 3.38
C PRO A 166 -14.51 -18.14 1.88
N PRO A 167 -14.02 -16.96 1.46
CA PRO A 167 -13.83 -16.63 0.06
C PRO A 167 -12.87 -17.57 -0.67
N GLU A 168 -11.94 -18.22 0.04
CA GLU A 168 -10.99 -19.22 -0.48
C GLU A 168 -11.69 -20.46 -1.05
N THR A 169 -12.96 -20.72 -0.72
CA THR A 169 -13.76 -21.81 -1.28
C THR A 169 -14.35 -21.49 -2.64
N SER A 170 -14.38 -20.22 -3.01
CA SER A 170 -14.89 -19.78 -4.29
C SER A 170 -13.94 -20.16 -5.44
N ARG A 171 -14.50 -20.68 -6.55
CA ARG A 171 -13.74 -20.94 -7.78
C ARG A 171 -13.13 -19.66 -8.40
N PHE A 172 -13.58 -18.48 -8.00
CA PHE A 172 -13.08 -17.19 -8.44
C PHE A 172 -11.97 -16.62 -7.54
N PHE A 173 -11.58 -17.35 -6.49
CA PHE A 173 -10.43 -16.94 -5.69
C PHE A 173 -9.15 -17.10 -6.52
N ASN A 174 -8.41 -16.00 -6.68
CA ASN A 174 -7.29 -15.98 -7.62
C ASN A 174 -5.98 -16.45 -6.98
N TRP A 175 -5.65 -17.72 -7.14
CA TRP A 175 -4.43 -18.36 -6.62
C TRP A 175 -3.15 -18.03 -7.42
N SER A 176 -3.25 -17.37 -8.57
CA SER A 176 -2.08 -17.04 -9.41
C SER A 176 -1.38 -15.75 -9.00
N LYS A 177 -1.88 -15.05 -8.00
CA LYS A 177 -1.33 -13.76 -7.55
C LYS A 177 -0.11 -13.95 -6.65
N PRO A 178 0.82 -12.98 -6.63
CA PRO A 178 2.03 -13.05 -5.81
C PRO A 178 1.73 -12.98 -4.30
N PHE A 179 0.58 -12.47 -3.93
CA PHE A 179 0.05 -12.43 -2.56
C PHE A 179 -1.47 -12.58 -2.58
N VAL A 180 -2.02 -12.98 -1.45
CA VAL A 180 -3.47 -12.98 -1.20
C VAL A 180 -3.81 -12.15 0.02
N GLN A 181 -5.09 -11.80 0.13
CA GLN A 181 -5.63 -11.05 1.25
C GLN A 181 -6.34 -12.02 2.21
N LEU A 182 -6.22 -11.74 3.51
CA LEU A 182 -6.87 -12.49 4.58
C LEU A 182 -7.48 -11.51 5.58
N GLU A 183 -8.77 -11.64 5.86
CA GLU A 183 -9.42 -10.93 6.96
C GLU A 183 -9.39 -11.79 8.22
N THR A 184 -8.96 -11.22 9.34
CA THR A 184 -9.15 -11.83 10.68
C THR A 184 -10.14 -11.03 11.51
N THR A 185 -10.29 -9.73 11.19
CA THR A 185 -11.25 -8.82 11.82
C THR A 185 -11.92 -7.91 10.81
N ARG A 186 -13.12 -7.42 11.14
CA ARG A 186 -13.83 -6.31 10.44
C ARG A 186 -14.22 -5.21 11.39
N GLY A 187 -14.10 -3.97 10.91
CA GLY A 187 -14.32 -2.77 11.70
C GLY A 187 -13.05 -2.20 12.29
N CYS A 188 -13.14 -1.03 12.93
CA CYS A 188 -12.02 -0.35 13.55
C CYS A 188 -12.45 0.32 14.85
N PHE A 189 -11.63 0.18 15.90
CA PHE A 189 -11.88 0.86 17.17
C PHE A 189 -11.62 2.36 17.10
N ASN A 190 -10.75 2.80 16.15
CA ASN A 190 -10.33 4.17 15.98
C ASN A 190 -11.43 4.99 15.26
N THR A 191 -11.42 6.32 15.46
CA THR A 191 -12.42 7.24 14.93
C THR A 191 -11.85 8.25 13.95
N CYS A 192 -10.77 7.88 13.24
CA CYS A 192 -10.08 8.78 12.31
C CYS A 192 -11.07 9.39 11.29
N ALA A 193 -11.17 10.71 11.27
CA ALA A 193 -12.15 11.45 10.46
C ALA A 193 -11.92 11.29 8.95
N PHE A 194 -10.71 10.97 8.52
CA PHE A 194 -10.33 10.77 7.11
C PHE A 194 -10.55 9.33 6.62
N CYS A 195 -10.76 8.37 7.54
CA CYS A 195 -10.78 6.94 7.20
C CYS A 195 -12.22 6.45 6.97
N VAL A 196 -12.42 5.64 5.93
CA VAL A 196 -13.72 5.02 5.62
C VAL A 196 -14.17 4.01 6.69
N SER A 197 -13.22 3.41 7.42
CA SER A 197 -13.49 2.50 8.55
C SER A 197 -13.50 3.23 9.90
N GLY A 198 -13.37 4.56 9.91
CA GLY A 198 -13.35 5.35 11.15
C GLY A 198 -14.67 5.21 11.94
N GLY A 199 -14.58 4.65 13.16
CA GLY A 199 -15.74 4.47 14.03
C GLY A 199 -16.64 3.30 13.67
N GLU A 200 -16.21 2.37 12.84
CA GLU A 200 -16.95 1.15 12.50
C GLU A 200 -16.88 0.14 13.66
N LYS A 201 -17.87 0.21 14.53
CA LYS A 201 -17.98 -0.61 15.76
C LYS A 201 -19.25 -1.46 15.76
N PRO A 202 -19.23 -2.63 16.47
CA PRO A 202 -18.07 -3.25 17.13
C PRO A 202 -17.07 -3.83 16.12
N VAL A 203 -15.81 -4.01 16.55
CA VAL A 203 -14.87 -4.82 15.79
C VAL A 203 -15.27 -6.28 15.94
N ARG A 204 -15.53 -6.95 14.82
CA ARG A 204 -15.90 -8.36 14.75
C ARG A 204 -14.66 -9.18 14.42
N THR A 205 -14.48 -10.31 15.09
CA THR A 205 -13.24 -11.12 15.01
C THR A 205 -13.60 -12.55 14.65
N LEU A 206 -12.87 -13.15 13.71
CA LEU A 206 -12.99 -14.57 13.41
C LEU A 206 -12.38 -15.43 14.52
N PRO A 207 -12.93 -16.62 14.79
CA PRO A 207 -12.29 -17.61 15.65
C PRO A 207 -10.91 -17.99 15.13
N ILE A 208 -9.96 -18.23 16.03
CA ILE A 208 -8.57 -18.56 15.66
C ILE A 208 -8.49 -19.84 14.82
N GLU A 209 -9.35 -20.80 15.06
CA GLU A 209 -9.39 -22.06 14.30
C GLU A 209 -9.86 -21.83 12.86
N THR A 210 -10.86 -20.98 12.66
CA THR A 210 -11.31 -20.59 11.32
C THR A 210 -10.17 -19.92 10.55
N ILE A 211 -9.40 -19.03 11.20
CA ILE A 211 -8.24 -18.37 10.58
C ILE A 211 -7.16 -19.40 10.25
N ARG A 212 -6.88 -20.36 11.15
CA ARG A 212 -5.91 -21.44 10.92
C ARG A 212 -6.28 -22.26 9.68
N GLU A 213 -7.55 -22.68 9.56
CA GLU A 213 -8.04 -23.43 8.41
C GLU A 213 -7.87 -22.66 7.10
N ARG A 214 -8.19 -21.35 7.10
CA ARG A 214 -8.01 -20.48 5.93
C ARG A 214 -6.54 -20.36 5.54
N ILE A 215 -5.64 -20.17 6.50
CA ILE A 215 -4.17 -20.13 6.22
C ILE A 215 -3.70 -21.48 5.67
N HIS A 216 -4.19 -22.60 6.19
CA HIS A 216 -3.88 -23.94 5.64
C HIS A 216 -4.33 -24.09 4.18
N ILE A 217 -5.51 -23.58 3.83
CA ILE A 217 -5.99 -23.58 2.43
C ILE A 217 -5.04 -22.76 1.56
N ILE A 218 -4.72 -21.53 1.98
CA ILE A 218 -3.81 -20.61 1.28
C ILE A 218 -2.43 -21.25 1.10
N HIS A 219 -1.86 -21.81 2.16
CA HIS A 219 -0.55 -22.44 2.16
C HIS A 219 -0.48 -23.64 1.19
N ARG A 220 -1.53 -24.50 1.16
CA ARG A 220 -1.62 -25.66 0.24
C ARG A 220 -1.64 -25.25 -1.23
N HIS A 221 -2.14 -24.04 -1.56
CA HIS A 221 -2.09 -23.48 -2.91
C HIS A 221 -0.75 -22.83 -3.27
N GLY A 222 0.27 -22.94 -2.40
CA GLY A 222 1.62 -22.47 -2.68
C GLY A 222 1.85 -20.99 -2.45
N ILE A 223 0.89 -20.26 -1.88
CA ILE A 223 1.03 -18.84 -1.53
C ILE A 223 1.97 -18.69 -0.33
N ARG A 224 2.88 -17.72 -0.41
CA ARG A 224 3.88 -17.42 0.63
C ARG A 224 3.84 -15.98 1.12
N ASN A 225 2.91 -15.17 0.63
CA ASN A 225 2.71 -13.80 1.08
C ASN A 225 1.22 -13.57 1.36
N ILE A 226 0.89 -13.18 2.57
CA ILE A 226 -0.47 -12.87 3.01
C ILE A 226 -0.52 -11.42 3.50
N ARG A 227 -1.45 -10.64 2.95
CA ARG A 227 -1.81 -9.32 3.49
C ARG A 227 -3.03 -9.46 4.39
N VAL A 228 -2.85 -9.27 5.68
CA VAL A 228 -3.95 -9.25 6.66
C VAL A 228 -4.64 -7.90 6.53
N LEU A 229 -5.94 -7.91 6.28
CA LEU A 229 -6.75 -6.70 6.01
C LEU A 229 -7.28 -6.01 7.27
N ASP A 230 -6.89 -6.47 8.43
CA ASP A 230 -7.31 -5.88 9.70
C ASP A 230 -6.88 -4.42 9.79
N ARG A 231 -7.81 -3.52 10.03
CA ARG A 231 -7.53 -2.07 10.11
C ARG A 231 -6.64 -1.66 11.28
N THR A 232 -6.50 -2.53 12.25
CA THR A 232 -5.55 -2.41 13.36
C THR A 232 -5.35 -3.79 13.97
N PHE A 233 -4.31 -4.47 13.57
CA PHE A 233 -3.99 -5.83 14.03
C PHE A 233 -3.94 -5.94 15.55
N ASN A 234 -3.35 -4.96 16.21
CA ASN A 234 -3.10 -4.98 17.66
C ASN A 234 -4.13 -4.20 18.50
N TYR A 235 -5.37 -4.00 18.00
CA TYR A 235 -6.42 -3.35 18.77
C TYR A 235 -6.80 -4.15 20.02
N ASN A 236 -6.65 -5.47 19.97
CA ASN A 236 -6.84 -6.39 21.09
C ASN A 236 -5.56 -7.21 21.27
N SER A 237 -4.82 -6.94 22.32
CA SER A 237 -3.51 -7.56 22.60
C SER A 237 -3.58 -9.10 22.72
N ARG A 238 -4.66 -9.65 23.32
CA ARG A 238 -4.86 -11.11 23.44
C ARG A 238 -5.05 -11.76 22.07
N ASN A 239 -5.89 -11.16 21.23
CA ASN A 239 -6.11 -11.66 19.87
C ASN A 239 -4.84 -11.56 19.02
N ALA A 240 -4.16 -10.43 19.06
CA ALA A 240 -2.89 -10.22 18.36
C ALA A 240 -1.85 -11.28 18.76
N LYS A 241 -1.72 -11.58 20.05
CA LYS A 241 -0.82 -12.65 20.54
C LYS A 241 -1.21 -14.01 19.97
N ALA A 242 -2.49 -14.38 20.02
CA ALA A 242 -2.95 -15.67 19.48
C ALA A 242 -2.68 -15.80 17.97
N LEU A 243 -2.82 -14.70 17.22
CA LEU A 243 -2.48 -14.66 15.79
C LEU A 243 -0.97 -14.78 15.54
N LEU A 244 -0.13 -14.10 16.36
CA LEU A 244 1.32 -14.25 16.25
C LEU A 244 1.77 -15.69 16.55
N ASP A 245 1.18 -16.33 17.57
CA ASP A 245 1.43 -17.75 17.87
C ASP A 245 1.01 -18.66 16.69
N LEU A 246 -0.14 -18.37 16.07
CA LEU A 246 -0.60 -19.10 14.88
C LEU A 246 0.34 -18.91 13.68
N PHE A 247 0.85 -17.71 13.44
CA PHE A 247 1.74 -17.44 12.31
C PHE A 247 3.06 -18.20 12.40
N LEU A 248 3.53 -18.54 13.59
CA LEU A 248 4.70 -19.40 13.80
C LEU A 248 4.51 -20.83 13.28
N GLU A 249 3.27 -21.30 13.11
CA GLU A 249 2.99 -22.59 12.48
C GLU A 249 3.30 -22.58 10.96
N PHE A 250 3.47 -21.39 10.35
CA PHE A 250 3.69 -21.18 8.92
C PHE A 250 4.96 -20.35 8.65
N PRO A 251 6.15 -20.85 9.00
CA PRO A 251 7.39 -20.06 8.99
C PRO A 251 7.87 -19.67 7.59
N ASP A 252 7.30 -20.23 6.53
CA ASP A 252 7.57 -19.94 5.12
C ASP A 252 6.58 -18.95 4.49
N ILE A 253 5.64 -18.43 5.28
CA ILE A 253 4.69 -17.38 4.87
C ILE A 253 5.16 -16.04 5.46
N ARG A 254 5.17 -15.00 4.63
CA ARG A 254 5.34 -13.61 5.08
C ARG A 254 3.97 -12.97 5.29
N PHE A 255 3.73 -12.43 6.48
CA PHE A 255 2.49 -11.74 6.85
C PHE A 255 2.70 -10.23 6.89
N HIS A 256 1.89 -9.49 6.14
CA HIS A 256 1.84 -8.03 6.21
C HIS A 256 0.69 -7.61 7.13
N LEU A 257 0.99 -6.76 8.13
CA LEU A 257 0.07 -6.37 9.20
C LEU A 257 0.03 -4.84 9.35
N GLU A 258 -1.17 -4.27 9.44
CA GLU A 258 -1.36 -2.87 9.86
C GLU A 258 -1.37 -2.77 11.40
N ILE A 259 -0.47 -2.01 11.99
CA ILE A 259 -0.30 -1.90 13.44
C ILE A 259 -0.47 -0.47 13.94
N HIS A 260 -1.08 -0.29 15.11
CA HIS A 260 -1.14 1.01 15.78
C HIS A 260 -0.04 1.11 16.84
N PRO A 261 1.01 1.92 16.64
CA PRO A 261 2.18 1.89 17.50
C PRO A 261 1.90 2.30 18.95
N ALA A 262 0.87 3.14 19.22
CA ALA A 262 0.49 3.50 20.58
C ALA A 262 -0.17 2.36 21.39
N LEU A 263 -0.49 1.23 20.77
CA LEU A 263 -1.15 0.09 21.43
C LEU A 263 -0.20 -1.08 21.72
N LEU A 264 1.10 -0.83 21.75
CA LEU A 264 2.10 -1.86 22.03
C LEU A 264 2.28 -2.04 23.53
N SER A 265 1.66 -3.09 24.10
CA SER A 265 1.97 -3.53 25.45
C SER A 265 3.36 -4.17 25.53
N ASP A 266 3.97 -4.23 26.71
CA ASP A 266 5.28 -4.88 26.89
C ASP A 266 5.23 -6.37 26.54
N GLU A 267 4.10 -7.03 26.79
CA GLU A 267 3.87 -8.41 26.36
C GLU A 267 3.91 -8.54 24.83
N LEU A 268 3.21 -7.66 24.10
CA LEU A 268 3.19 -7.69 22.64
C LEU A 268 4.56 -7.30 22.04
N LYS A 269 5.29 -6.38 22.66
CA LYS A 269 6.67 -6.06 22.32
C LYS A 269 7.56 -7.30 22.41
N ALA A 270 7.45 -8.08 23.49
CA ALA A 270 8.20 -9.33 23.67
C ALA A 270 7.83 -10.38 22.61
N GLU A 271 6.55 -10.51 22.26
CA GLU A 271 6.10 -11.41 21.19
C GLU A 271 6.69 -11.03 19.82
N LEU A 272 6.64 -9.75 19.46
CA LEU A 272 7.21 -9.27 18.19
C LEU A 272 8.74 -9.49 18.13
N ALA A 273 9.45 -9.29 19.23
CA ALA A 273 10.90 -9.49 19.28
C ALA A 273 11.33 -10.95 19.04
N ARG A 274 10.49 -11.94 19.38
CA ARG A 274 10.79 -13.38 19.19
C ARG A 274 10.41 -13.92 17.80
N MET A 275 9.73 -13.13 16.96
CA MET A 275 9.31 -13.59 15.63
C MET A 275 10.53 -13.90 14.76
N PRO A 276 10.46 -14.95 13.92
CA PRO A 276 11.51 -15.25 12.94
C PRO A 276 11.75 -14.09 11.98
N GLN A 277 12.99 -13.95 11.53
CA GLN A 277 13.34 -12.92 10.56
C GLN A 277 12.55 -13.07 9.26
N GLY A 278 11.92 -11.98 8.82
CA GLY A 278 11.18 -11.91 7.55
C GLY A 278 9.77 -12.50 7.61
N LEU A 279 9.33 -13.07 8.74
CA LEU A 279 7.97 -13.57 8.90
C LEU A 279 6.93 -12.43 8.86
N LEU A 280 7.27 -11.30 9.47
CA LEU A 280 6.37 -10.15 9.57
C LEU A 280 6.88 -8.95 8.76
N HIS A 281 5.93 -8.22 8.20
CA HIS A 281 6.09 -6.92 7.61
C HIS A 281 5.03 -6.00 8.22
N LEU A 282 5.46 -4.93 8.89
CA LEU A 282 4.57 -4.08 9.66
C LEU A 282 4.38 -2.71 8.98
N GLU A 283 3.14 -2.31 8.83
CA GLU A 283 2.75 -0.96 8.43
C GLU A 283 2.23 -0.21 9.65
N ALA A 284 2.98 0.80 10.08
CA ALA A 284 2.69 1.59 11.26
C ALA A 284 2.15 2.96 10.87
N GLY A 285 0.82 3.06 10.78
CA GLY A 285 0.17 4.34 10.52
C GLY A 285 0.38 5.30 11.68
N ILE A 286 1.22 6.31 11.52
CA ILE A 286 1.42 7.41 12.49
C ILE A 286 0.68 8.68 12.06
N GLN A 287 0.60 8.93 10.76
CA GLN A 287 -0.09 10.00 10.04
C GLN A 287 0.53 11.39 10.20
N SER A 288 0.96 11.76 11.40
CA SER A 288 1.68 12.99 11.74
C SER A 288 2.34 12.84 13.10
N LEU A 289 3.41 13.59 13.35
CA LEU A 289 4.06 13.70 14.65
C LEU A 289 3.63 14.99 15.38
N ARG A 290 2.40 15.48 15.10
CA ARG A 290 1.81 16.69 15.69
C ARG A 290 0.53 16.33 16.43
N GLU A 291 0.50 16.55 17.75
CA GLU A 291 -0.64 16.22 18.60
C GLU A 291 -1.94 16.89 18.12
N GLU A 292 -1.85 18.17 17.73
CA GLU A 292 -2.98 18.95 17.24
C GLU A 292 -3.55 18.42 15.92
N VAL A 293 -2.69 17.94 15.01
CA VAL A 293 -3.10 17.32 13.73
C VAL A 293 -3.83 16.01 13.99
N LEU A 294 -3.29 15.17 14.87
CA LEU A 294 -3.90 13.89 15.23
C LEU A 294 -5.25 14.08 15.94
N THR A 295 -5.32 15.04 16.87
CA THR A 295 -6.55 15.38 17.60
C THR A 295 -7.64 15.90 16.66
N THR A 296 -7.30 16.82 15.75
CA THR A 296 -8.23 17.36 14.74
C THR A 296 -8.71 16.28 13.78
N SER A 297 -7.85 15.35 13.43
CA SER A 297 -8.15 14.17 12.62
C SER A 297 -8.86 13.07 13.40
N ARG A 298 -9.17 13.26 14.69
CA ARG A 298 -9.84 12.30 15.61
C ARG A 298 -9.13 10.95 15.71
N ARG A 299 -7.82 10.93 15.51
CA ARG A 299 -7.02 9.73 15.70
C ARG A 299 -6.78 9.48 17.17
N MET A 300 -7.16 8.30 17.65
CA MET A 300 -7.02 7.92 19.07
C MET A 300 -5.59 7.49 19.40
N GLY A 301 -5.23 7.60 20.66
CA GLY A 301 -3.91 7.26 21.20
C GLY A 301 -3.09 8.53 21.50
N LYS A 302 -2.16 8.42 22.47
CA LYS A 302 -1.25 9.51 22.79
C LYS A 302 -0.07 9.49 21.82
N LEU A 303 0.34 10.66 21.36
CA LEU A 303 1.49 10.79 20.46
C LEU A 303 2.77 10.23 21.10
N SER A 304 2.99 10.49 22.43
CA SER A 304 4.15 9.94 23.15
C SER A 304 4.26 8.42 23.04
N ASP A 305 3.13 7.73 23.26
CA ASP A 305 3.08 6.27 23.24
C ASP A 305 3.28 5.74 21.81
N ALA A 306 2.72 6.46 20.81
CA ALA A 306 2.91 6.13 19.41
C ALA A 306 4.37 6.27 18.96
N LEU A 307 5.06 7.33 19.40
CA LEU A 307 6.48 7.55 19.10
C LEU A 307 7.38 6.51 19.78
N GLU A 308 7.10 6.18 21.06
CA GLU A 308 7.82 5.13 21.77
C GLU A 308 7.64 3.78 21.09
N GLY A 309 6.39 3.43 20.77
CA GLY A 309 6.08 2.17 20.09
C GLY A 309 6.71 2.09 18.72
N LEU A 310 6.65 3.15 17.90
CA LEU A 310 7.29 3.18 16.59
C LEU A 310 8.81 3.04 16.70
N LYS A 311 9.44 3.78 17.63
CA LYS A 311 10.88 3.67 17.86
C LYS A 311 11.28 2.24 18.26
N TYR A 312 10.46 1.57 19.08
CA TYR A 312 10.66 0.17 19.42
C TYR A 312 10.57 -0.72 18.17
N LEU A 313 9.51 -0.60 17.35
CA LEU A 313 9.35 -1.39 16.14
C LEU A 313 10.53 -1.22 15.18
N CYS A 314 10.97 0.01 14.95
CA CYS A 314 12.12 0.32 14.11
C CYS A 314 13.46 -0.17 14.68
N SER A 315 13.53 -0.52 15.98
CA SER A 315 14.73 -1.11 16.60
C SER A 315 14.84 -2.63 16.39
N LEU A 316 13.75 -3.28 15.96
CA LEU A 316 13.72 -4.70 15.71
C LEU A 316 14.41 -5.01 14.36
N ASN A 317 15.34 -5.98 14.39
CA ASN A 317 16.09 -6.37 13.18
C ASN A 317 15.47 -7.56 12.44
N ASN A 318 14.42 -8.16 13.01
CA ASN A 318 13.76 -9.36 12.50
C ASN A 318 12.56 -9.09 11.60
N MET A 319 12.17 -7.82 11.43
CA MET A 319 11.04 -7.41 10.58
C MET A 319 11.28 -6.05 9.94
N GLU A 320 10.58 -5.79 8.85
CA GLU A 320 10.52 -4.48 8.22
C GLU A 320 9.34 -3.69 8.78
N THR A 321 9.57 -2.40 9.06
CA THR A 321 8.53 -1.49 9.59
C THR A 321 8.42 -0.28 8.68
N HIS A 322 7.22 -0.06 8.13
CA HIS A 322 6.85 1.16 7.42
C HIS A 322 6.25 2.17 8.39
N ALA A 323 6.51 3.44 8.18
CA ALA A 323 5.92 4.54 8.92
C ALA A 323 5.20 5.48 7.94
N ASP A 324 3.89 5.71 8.17
CA ASP A 324 3.06 6.44 7.23
C ASP A 324 2.73 7.83 7.75
N LEU A 325 2.90 8.84 6.89
CA LEU A 325 2.49 10.22 7.06
C LEU A 325 1.46 10.59 6.01
N ILE A 326 0.56 11.54 6.34
CA ILE A 326 -0.43 12.05 5.40
C ILE A 326 -0.29 13.56 5.25
N ALA A 327 0.14 14.03 4.08
CA ALA A 327 0.17 15.43 3.73
C ALA A 327 -1.25 15.96 3.43
N GLY A 328 -1.56 17.19 3.85
CA GLY A 328 -2.86 17.81 3.64
C GLY A 328 -3.87 17.57 4.77
N LEU A 329 -3.47 16.93 5.88
CA LEU A 329 -4.28 16.92 7.11
C LEU A 329 -4.44 18.35 7.65
N PRO A 330 -5.61 18.73 8.22
CA PRO A 330 -5.80 20.02 8.86
C PRO A 330 -4.72 20.31 9.90
N LEU A 331 -4.27 21.55 10.00
CA LEU A 331 -3.21 22.05 10.90
C LEU A 331 -1.81 21.54 10.56
N TYR A 332 -1.59 20.77 9.50
CA TYR A 332 -0.30 20.17 9.16
C TYR A 332 0.41 20.99 8.08
N LYS A 333 1.50 21.65 8.46
CA LYS A 333 2.30 22.53 7.58
C LYS A 333 3.41 21.75 6.88
N LEU A 334 3.81 22.22 5.69
CA LEU A 334 4.89 21.61 4.91
C LEU A 334 6.19 21.45 5.72
N GLU A 335 6.62 22.50 6.44
CA GLU A 335 7.86 22.47 7.23
C GLU A 335 7.82 21.45 8.38
N GLU A 336 6.62 21.14 8.88
CA GLU A 336 6.43 20.11 9.89
C GLU A 336 6.54 18.71 9.27
N ILE A 337 6.03 18.52 8.04
CA ILE A 337 6.19 17.27 7.27
C ILE A 337 7.69 16.97 7.08
N PHE A 338 8.50 17.94 6.67
CA PHE A 338 9.96 17.75 6.54
C PHE A 338 10.62 17.35 7.88
N LYS A 339 10.22 17.97 8.99
CA LYS A 339 10.71 17.63 10.33
C LYS A 339 10.31 16.24 10.76
N ASP A 340 9.07 15.84 10.46
CA ASP A 340 8.51 14.53 10.79
C ASP A 340 9.22 13.42 9.99
N VAL A 341 9.44 13.60 8.69
CA VAL A 341 10.26 12.70 7.86
C VAL A 341 11.66 12.54 8.44
N ARG A 342 12.31 13.62 8.85
CA ARG A 342 13.63 13.56 9.47
C ARG A 342 13.63 12.78 10.79
N THR A 343 12.60 12.96 11.59
CA THR A 343 12.42 12.23 12.84
C THR A 343 12.26 10.73 12.60
N LEU A 344 11.41 10.33 11.63
CA LEU A 344 11.21 8.94 11.24
C LEU A 344 12.50 8.30 10.71
N ALA A 345 13.26 9.03 9.90
CA ALA A 345 14.57 8.60 9.42
C ALA A 345 15.56 8.36 10.58
N SER A 346 15.50 9.20 11.64
CA SER A 346 16.33 9.03 12.85
C SER A 346 15.96 7.77 13.65
N TYR A 347 14.70 7.32 13.59
CA TYR A 347 14.26 6.06 14.20
C TYR A 347 14.63 4.83 13.36
N ARG A 348 15.16 5.03 12.13
CA ARG A 348 15.52 3.97 11.18
C ARG A 348 14.28 3.20 10.68
N ALA A 349 13.17 3.90 10.44
CA ALA A 349 12.04 3.30 9.75
C ALA A 349 12.51 2.62 8.45
N GLY A 350 12.06 1.40 8.21
CA GLY A 350 12.42 0.63 7.01
C GLY A 350 11.94 1.30 5.74
N GLU A 351 10.71 1.86 5.77
CA GLU A 351 10.16 2.75 4.76
C GLU A 351 9.47 3.94 5.42
N ILE A 352 9.45 5.07 4.75
CA ILE A 352 8.65 6.26 5.10
C ILE A 352 7.73 6.53 3.94
N GLN A 353 6.44 6.29 4.13
CA GLN A 353 5.41 6.61 3.15
C GLN A 353 4.81 7.96 3.47
N LEU A 354 4.80 8.87 2.50
CA LEU A 354 4.18 10.17 2.61
C LEU A 354 3.05 10.25 1.57
N GLU A 355 1.83 9.98 2.01
CA GLU A 355 0.65 9.98 1.16
C GLU A 355 -0.04 11.33 1.15
N SER A 356 -0.69 11.67 0.02
CA SER A 356 -1.58 12.82 -0.07
C SER A 356 -2.97 12.45 0.48
N LEU A 357 -3.53 13.31 1.32
CA LEU A 357 -4.89 13.14 1.85
C LEU A 357 -5.91 13.10 0.72
N LYS A 358 -6.80 12.12 0.78
CA LYS A 358 -7.94 11.96 -0.12
C LYS A 358 -9.23 12.03 0.68
N LEU A 359 -10.17 12.88 0.30
CA LEU A 359 -11.47 12.99 0.98
C LEU A 359 -12.45 11.96 0.44
N LEU A 360 -12.32 10.73 0.92
CA LEU A 360 -13.10 9.59 0.45
C LEU A 360 -14.60 9.72 0.78
N PRO A 361 -15.49 9.16 -0.08
CA PRO A 361 -16.94 9.15 0.18
C PRO A 361 -17.28 8.52 1.54
N GLY A 362 -18.24 9.09 2.25
CA GLY A 362 -18.72 8.60 3.55
C GLY A 362 -17.86 9.02 4.76
N THR A 363 -16.66 9.59 4.56
CA THR A 363 -15.80 10.02 5.67
C THR A 363 -16.34 11.28 6.37
N GLU A 364 -16.06 11.40 7.66
CA GLU A 364 -16.44 12.60 8.42
C GLU A 364 -15.69 13.84 7.91
N MET A 365 -14.41 13.69 7.57
CA MET A 365 -13.59 14.81 7.09
C MET A 365 -14.13 15.38 5.78
N ARG A 366 -14.64 14.53 4.87
CA ARG A 366 -15.30 14.99 3.63
C ARG A 366 -16.57 15.79 3.93
N ARG A 367 -17.41 15.34 4.89
CA ARG A 367 -18.62 16.08 5.28
C ARG A 367 -18.32 17.44 5.93
N ARG A 368 -17.16 17.56 6.55
CA ARG A 368 -16.69 18.76 7.26
C ARG A 368 -15.66 19.56 6.46
N ALA A 369 -15.48 19.28 5.16
CA ALA A 369 -14.43 19.90 4.35
C ALA A 369 -14.49 21.44 4.39
N ASP A 370 -15.69 22.03 4.20
CA ASP A 370 -15.90 23.48 4.26
C ASP A 370 -15.56 24.07 5.64
N GLU A 371 -16.03 23.40 6.72
CA GLU A 371 -15.73 23.80 8.11
C GLU A 371 -14.23 23.79 8.38
N LEU A 372 -13.52 22.77 7.89
CA LEU A 372 -12.08 22.61 8.04
C LEU A 372 -11.27 23.45 7.06
N GLY A 373 -11.93 24.12 6.10
CA GLY A 373 -11.27 24.91 5.06
C GLY A 373 -10.47 24.09 4.07
N ILE A 374 -10.91 22.85 3.80
CA ILE A 374 -10.25 21.94 2.88
C ILE A 374 -10.87 22.09 1.49
N LYS A 375 -10.06 22.37 0.48
CA LYS A 375 -10.43 22.26 -0.93
C LYS A 375 -9.88 20.96 -1.50
N TYR A 376 -10.71 20.23 -2.23
CA TYR A 376 -10.34 18.93 -2.78
C TYR A 376 -10.93 18.73 -4.18
N SER A 377 -10.36 17.80 -4.95
CA SER A 377 -10.88 17.41 -6.25
C SER A 377 -12.28 16.80 -6.11
N PRO A 378 -13.29 17.26 -6.88
CA PRO A 378 -14.62 16.65 -6.87
C PRO A 378 -14.64 15.27 -7.55
N PHE A 379 -13.58 14.93 -8.30
CA PHE A 379 -13.42 13.68 -9.02
C PHE A 379 -12.39 12.77 -8.31
N PRO A 380 -12.52 11.45 -8.44
CA PRO A 380 -11.49 10.55 -7.96
C PRO A 380 -10.08 10.94 -8.49
N PRO A 381 -9.05 10.86 -7.71
CA PRO A 381 -8.97 10.23 -6.38
C PRO A 381 -9.36 11.14 -5.20
N TYR A 382 -10.09 12.24 -5.39
CA TYR A 382 -10.58 13.16 -4.35
C TYR A 382 -9.44 13.78 -3.51
N GLU A 383 -8.31 14.02 -4.14
CA GLU A 383 -7.13 14.57 -3.47
C GLU A 383 -7.39 15.97 -2.91
N VAL A 384 -6.80 16.24 -1.75
CA VAL A 384 -6.79 17.57 -1.16
C VAL A 384 -5.89 18.48 -1.99
N LEU A 385 -6.41 19.64 -2.37
CA LEU A 385 -5.73 20.63 -3.20
C LEU A 385 -5.20 21.81 -2.39
N GLU A 386 -5.83 22.11 -1.25
CA GLU A 386 -5.48 23.20 -0.34
C GLU A 386 -6.12 22.98 1.02
N THR A 387 -5.44 23.38 2.10
CA THR A 387 -6.02 23.58 3.42
C THR A 387 -5.71 25.00 3.90
N ARG A 388 -6.14 25.36 5.12
CA ARG A 388 -5.77 26.68 5.69
C ARG A 388 -4.28 26.84 5.93
N GLU A 389 -3.56 25.73 6.13
CA GLU A 389 -2.17 25.66 6.57
C GLU A 389 -1.19 25.32 5.46
N ILE A 390 -1.67 24.76 4.35
CA ILE A 390 -0.82 24.31 3.24
C ILE A 390 -1.45 24.68 1.90
N THR A 391 -0.67 25.40 1.10
CA THR A 391 -1.06 25.87 -0.24
C THR A 391 -0.94 24.76 -1.29
N PRO A 392 -1.52 24.94 -2.51
CA PRO A 392 -1.36 23.98 -3.60
C PRO A 392 0.10 23.72 -3.98
N ASP A 393 0.94 24.78 -4.02
CA ASP A 393 2.36 24.63 -4.35
C ASP A 393 3.12 23.86 -3.26
N GLU A 394 2.75 24.04 -2.00
CA GLU A 394 3.33 23.29 -0.89
C GLU A 394 2.87 21.82 -0.89
N LEU A 395 1.60 21.52 -1.24
CA LEU A 395 1.13 20.14 -1.42
C LEU A 395 1.86 19.46 -2.59
N GLN A 396 2.09 20.18 -3.68
CA GLN A 396 2.93 19.66 -4.78
C GLN A 396 4.35 19.38 -4.30
N THR A 397 4.91 20.25 -3.46
CA THR A 397 6.24 20.03 -2.85
C THR A 397 6.24 18.80 -1.95
N ALA A 398 5.19 18.57 -1.16
CA ALA A 398 5.04 17.36 -0.35
C ALA A 398 4.92 16.10 -1.22
N HIS A 399 4.20 16.16 -2.35
CA HIS A 399 4.16 15.08 -3.33
C HIS A 399 5.55 14.77 -3.91
N LEU A 400 6.32 15.78 -4.29
CA LEU A 400 7.69 15.59 -4.79
C LEU A 400 8.64 15.07 -3.70
N LEU A 401 8.41 15.43 -2.43
CA LEU A 401 9.13 14.84 -1.29
C LEU A 401 8.80 13.34 -1.14
N SER A 402 7.54 12.94 -1.30
CA SER A 402 7.16 11.51 -1.36
C SER A 402 7.93 10.78 -2.45
N ARG A 403 7.98 11.34 -3.67
CA ARG A 403 8.76 10.75 -4.79
C ARG A 403 10.25 10.65 -4.51
N LEU A 404 10.82 11.62 -3.78
CA LEU A 404 12.21 11.57 -3.32
C LEU A 404 12.40 10.41 -2.32
N LEU A 405 11.50 10.27 -1.35
CA LEU A 405 11.55 9.18 -0.38
C LEU A 405 11.48 7.82 -1.09
N ASP A 406 10.55 7.60 -1.99
CA ASP A 406 10.43 6.37 -2.76
C ASP A 406 11.69 6.07 -3.58
N GLY A 407 12.26 7.10 -4.17
CA GLY A 407 13.42 6.93 -5.04
C GLY A 407 14.74 6.69 -4.33
N PHE A 408 14.92 7.23 -3.12
CA PHE A 408 16.21 7.26 -2.46
C PHE A 408 16.18 6.68 -1.05
N TYR A 409 15.16 6.98 -0.24
CA TYR A 409 15.06 6.44 1.11
C TYR A 409 14.46 5.03 1.13
N ASN A 410 13.32 4.82 0.46
CA ASN A 410 12.61 3.54 0.41
C ASN A 410 13.25 2.53 -0.57
N THR A 411 14.34 2.92 -1.20
CA THR A 411 15.10 2.07 -2.12
C THR A 411 16.32 1.50 -1.40
N PRO A 412 16.41 0.18 -1.15
CA PRO A 412 17.44 -0.42 -0.29
C PRO A 412 18.87 -0.03 -0.65
N VAL A 413 19.17 0.08 -1.96
CA VAL A 413 20.53 0.40 -2.44
C VAL A 413 21.00 1.84 -2.08
N TRP A 414 20.08 2.77 -1.87
CA TRP A 414 20.40 4.17 -1.53
C TRP A 414 19.98 4.55 -0.11
N GLN A 415 19.31 3.65 0.61
CA GLN A 415 18.68 3.94 1.90
C GLN A 415 19.67 4.44 2.95
N ASP A 416 20.76 3.71 3.17
CA ASP A 416 21.71 4.04 4.25
C ASP A 416 22.36 5.39 4.07
N ILE A 417 22.84 5.72 2.87
CA ILE A 417 23.46 7.02 2.60
C ILE A 417 22.41 8.14 2.68
N THR A 418 21.19 7.92 2.13
CA THR A 418 20.11 8.91 2.17
C THR A 418 19.69 9.17 3.62
N ARG A 419 19.51 8.11 4.42
CA ARG A 419 19.18 8.24 5.84
C ARG A 419 20.23 9.02 6.62
N ARG A 420 21.51 8.73 6.41
CA ARG A 420 22.61 9.48 7.05
C ARG A 420 22.54 10.95 6.70
N LEU A 421 22.38 11.29 5.41
CA LEU A 421 22.25 12.67 4.94
C LEU A 421 21.04 13.38 5.57
N ILE A 422 19.86 12.72 5.62
CA ILE A 422 18.65 13.28 6.25
C ILE A 422 18.88 13.59 7.73
N VAL A 423 19.52 12.68 8.47
CA VAL A 423 19.71 12.81 9.92
C VAL A 423 20.81 13.81 10.26
N GLU A 424 21.96 13.70 9.59
CA GLU A 424 23.19 14.46 9.91
C GLU A 424 23.19 15.87 9.29
N GLN A 425 22.42 16.10 8.20
CA GLN A 425 22.34 17.38 7.47
C GLN A 425 20.91 17.94 7.49
N PRO A 426 20.59 18.91 8.38
CA PRO A 426 19.23 19.40 8.56
C PRO A 426 18.55 19.96 7.31
N ASP A 427 19.33 20.51 6.37
CA ASP A 427 18.90 21.14 5.13
C ASP A 427 18.90 20.20 3.92
N PHE A 428 19.33 18.94 4.10
CA PHE A 428 19.52 17.99 3.00
C PHE A 428 18.24 17.80 2.18
N LEU A 429 17.11 17.50 2.82
CA LEU A 429 15.86 17.23 2.10
C LEU A 429 15.45 18.42 1.23
N HIS A 430 15.48 19.64 1.77
CA HIS A 430 15.14 20.85 1.03
C HIS A 430 16.08 21.08 -0.16
N ARG A 431 17.39 21.01 0.08
CA ARG A 431 18.40 21.24 -0.96
C ARG A 431 18.39 20.17 -2.03
N PHE A 432 18.25 18.91 -1.62
CA PHE A 432 18.24 17.80 -2.58
C PHE A 432 16.96 17.79 -3.42
N LEU A 433 15.79 18.06 -2.80
CA LEU A 433 14.55 18.22 -3.52
C LEU A 433 14.61 19.38 -4.54
N ALA A 434 15.12 20.54 -4.12
CA ALA A 434 15.33 21.68 -5.02
C ALA A 434 16.27 21.33 -6.18
N HIS A 435 17.33 20.55 -5.93
CA HIS A 435 18.23 20.06 -6.96
C HIS A 435 17.52 19.13 -7.97
N LEU A 436 16.71 18.18 -7.51
CA LEU A 436 15.91 17.28 -8.37
C LEU A 436 14.91 18.06 -9.23
N ILE A 437 14.28 19.09 -8.66
CA ILE A 437 13.35 19.99 -9.37
C ILE A 437 14.12 20.76 -10.46
N ALA A 438 15.27 21.34 -10.13
CA ALA A 438 16.09 22.09 -11.08
C ALA A 438 16.60 21.22 -12.25
N LEU A 439 16.84 19.93 -12.02
CA LEU A 439 17.16 18.94 -13.05
C LEU A 439 15.94 18.47 -13.86
N GLY A 440 14.71 18.83 -13.47
CA GLY A 440 13.47 18.37 -14.11
C GLY A 440 13.18 16.88 -13.94
N VAL A 441 13.71 16.24 -12.88
CA VAL A 441 13.60 14.79 -12.66
C VAL A 441 12.85 14.39 -11.38
N ALA A 442 12.36 15.36 -10.61
CA ALA A 442 11.77 15.11 -9.29
C ALA A 442 10.56 14.15 -9.35
N ASP A 443 9.75 14.22 -10.40
CA ASP A 443 8.57 13.36 -10.62
C ASP A 443 8.74 12.40 -11.82
N GLN A 444 9.96 12.11 -12.23
CA GLN A 444 10.22 11.25 -13.38
C GLN A 444 10.71 9.86 -12.95
N PRO A 445 10.28 8.78 -13.65
CA PRO A 445 10.87 7.47 -13.44
C PRO A 445 12.38 7.49 -13.74
N MET A 446 13.17 6.96 -12.82
CA MET A 446 14.62 6.90 -12.96
C MET A 446 15.16 5.51 -12.67
N SER A 447 16.17 5.08 -13.45
CA SER A 447 16.92 3.88 -13.13
C SER A 447 17.74 4.06 -11.83
N GLN A 448 18.08 2.97 -11.16
CA GLN A 448 18.92 3.00 -9.96
C GLN A 448 20.30 3.64 -10.24
N GLU A 449 20.90 3.33 -11.40
CA GLU A 449 22.17 3.97 -11.81
C GLU A 449 22.03 5.50 -11.93
N ARG A 450 20.94 5.97 -12.55
CA ARG A 450 20.71 7.42 -12.69
C ARG A 450 20.55 8.09 -11.34
N ARG A 451 19.83 7.48 -10.42
CA ARG A 451 19.68 7.96 -9.03
C ARG A 451 21.04 8.07 -8.33
N GLY A 452 21.86 7.03 -8.45
CA GLY A 452 23.19 7.01 -7.84
C GLY A 452 24.12 8.12 -8.39
N VAL A 453 24.09 8.38 -9.70
CA VAL A 453 24.87 9.48 -10.31
C VAL A 453 24.41 10.83 -9.75
N ILE A 454 23.10 11.08 -9.70
CA ILE A 454 22.55 12.34 -9.19
C ILE A 454 22.92 12.52 -7.72
N LEU A 455 22.75 11.50 -6.89
CA LEU A 455 23.08 11.54 -5.46
C LEU A 455 24.59 11.81 -5.25
N TYR A 456 25.45 11.12 -6.00
CA TYR A 456 26.90 11.33 -5.93
C TYR A 456 27.30 12.77 -6.29
N GLU A 457 26.84 13.28 -7.45
CA GLU A 457 27.19 14.62 -7.91
C GLU A 457 26.67 15.69 -6.94
N PHE A 458 25.47 15.48 -6.39
CA PHE A 458 24.94 16.38 -5.36
C PHE A 458 25.77 16.34 -4.08
N CYS A 459 26.15 15.15 -3.59
CA CYS A 459 27.03 15.03 -2.42
C CYS A 459 28.37 15.72 -2.65
N LYS A 460 29.00 15.50 -3.82
CA LYS A 460 30.28 16.10 -4.17
C LYS A 460 30.25 17.64 -4.14
N GLN A 461 29.14 18.24 -4.58
CA GLN A 461 28.97 19.69 -4.63
C GLN A 461 28.53 20.30 -3.29
N ALA A 462 27.52 19.69 -2.66
CA ALA A 462 26.85 20.28 -1.51
C ALA A 462 27.35 19.75 -0.16
N TYR A 463 27.82 18.50 -0.13
CA TYR A 463 28.28 17.81 1.08
C TYR A 463 29.53 16.95 0.80
N PRO A 464 30.70 17.56 0.48
CA PRO A 464 31.90 16.82 0.05
C PRO A 464 32.35 15.73 1.02
N ALA A 465 32.07 15.86 2.32
CA ALA A 465 32.35 14.84 3.33
C ALA A 465 31.62 13.51 3.09
N TYR A 466 30.56 13.50 2.28
CA TYR A 466 29.77 12.30 1.94
C TYR A 466 30.11 11.71 0.56
N GLU A 467 31.06 12.31 -0.17
CA GLU A 467 31.46 11.80 -1.51
C GLU A 467 31.90 10.34 -1.44
N THR A 468 32.74 9.98 -0.48
CA THR A 468 33.18 8.61 -0.26
C THR A 468 32.01 7.70 0.10
N ALA A 469 31.13 8.10 1.00
CA ALA A 469 29.96 7.30 1.37
C ALA A 469 29.02 7.05 0.17
N ALA A 470 28.81 8.04 -0.69
CA ALA A 470 28.02 7.87 -1.92
C ALA A 470 28.71 6.93 -2.92
N THR A 471 30.05 6.97 -3.00
CA THR A 471 30.85 6.04 -3.82
C THR A 471 30.75 4.61 -3.29
N LEU A 472 30.83 4.42 -1.97
CA LEU A 472 30.68 3.10 -1.33
C LEU A 472 29.31 2.53 -1.60
N ALA A 473 28.24 3.32 -1.42
CA ALA A 473 26.87 2.88 -1.72
C ALA A 473 26.71 2.41 -3.18
N TRP A 474 27.35 3.09 -4.15
CA TRP A 474 27.36 2.64 -5.54
C TRP A 474 28.00 1.27 -5.71
N ILE A 475 29.15 1.05 -5.07
CA ILE A 475 29.90 -0.22 -5.16
C ILE A 475 29.09 -1.34 -4.49
N GLU A 476 28.61 -1.11 -3.27
CA GLU A 476 27.83 -2.09 -2.47
C GLU A 476 26.50 -2.46 -3.14
N ALA A 477 25.89 -1.52 -3.85
CA ALA A 477 24.70 -1.75 -4.65
C ALA A 477 24.94 -2.67 -5.87
N GLY A 478 26.18 -3.06 -6.16
CA GLY A 478 26.53 -3.86 -7.34
C GLY A 478 26.34 -3.13 -8.67
N MET A 479 26.30 -1.78 -8.65
CA MET A 479 26.15 -0.98 -9.86
C MET A 479 27.36 -1.09 -10.79
N SER A 480 27.16 -0.79 -12.07
CA SER A 480 28.22 -0.91 -13.07
C SER A 480 29.43 -0.04 -12.74
N LEU A 481 30.57 -0.69 -12.48
CA LEU A 481 31.85 0.02 -12.23
C LEU A 481 32.37 0.81 -13.45
N LYS A 482 31.84 0.54 -14.65
CA LYS A 482 32.17 1.33 -15.86
C LYS A 482 31.40 2.66 -15.93
N LYS A 483 30.24 2.73 -15.26
CA LYS A 483 29.35 3.89 -15.26
C LYS A 483 29.40 4.67 -13.94
N GLN A 484 30.28 4.25 -13.02
CA GLN A 484 30.41 4.90 -11.71
C GLN A 484 30.86 6.37 -11.88
N PRO A 485 30.31 7.29 -11.09
CA PRO A 485 30.62 8.71 -11.21
C PRO A 485 31.95 9.12 -10.57
N ALA A 486 32.48 8.32 -9.61
CA ALA A 486 33.72 8.64 -8.89
C ALA A 486 34.96 8.20 -9.69
N ALA A 487 35.70 9.15 -10.24
CA ALA A 487 36.89 8.87 -11.08
C ALA A 487 38.03 8.10 -10.37
N ARG A 488 38.02 8.04 -9.04
CA ARG A 488 39.11 7.42 -8.26
C ARG A 488 38.99 5.89 -8.10
N ILE A 489 37.87 5.26 -8.44
CA ILE A 489 37.73 3.80 -8.39
C ILE A 489 38.67 3.15 -9.42
N ARG A 490 39.48 2.23 -8.97
CA ARG A 490 40.41 1.47 -9.81
C ARG A 490 39.99 -0.01 -9.86
N THR A 491 39.85 -0.56 -11.07
CA THR A 491 39.45 -1.95 -11.32
C THR A 491 40.49 -2.75 -12.10
N LYS A 492 41.54 -2.08 -12.61
CA LYS A 492 42.63 -2.74 -13.37
C LYS A 492 43.90 -2.75 -12.55
N HIS A 493 44.66 -3.88 -12.61
CA HIS A 493 45.93 -4.05 -11.93
C HIS A 493 45.87 -3.75 -10.42
N VAL A 494 44.80 -4.23 -9.77
CA VAL A 494 44.57 -4.04 -8.34
C VAL A 494 45.11 -5.29 -7.64
N THR A 495 46.13 -5.11 -6.80
CA THR A 495 46.65 -6.19 -5.94
C THR A 495 46.10 -5.94 -4.53
N PRO A 496 45.36 -6.91 -3.97
CA PRO A 496 44.83 -6.74 -2.63
C PRO A 496 45.96 -6.86 -1.59
N PRO A 497 45.72 -6.39 -0.37
CA PRO A 497 46.66 -6.53 0.72
C PRO A 497 46.87 -7.99 1.14
N ASP A 498 48.01 -8.26 1.75
CA ASP A 498 48.42 -9.64 2.15
C ASP A 498 47.41 -10.28 3.13
N ASN A 499 46.77 -9.48 3.98
CA ASN A 499 45.77 -9.96 4.94
C ASN A 499 44.42 -10.37 4.30
N TRP A 500 44.20 -10.02 3.02
CA TRP A 500 42.97 -10.38 2.30
C TRP A 500 42.78 -11.91 2.22
N ASN A 501 43.84 -12.64 2.00
CA ASN A 501 43.81 -14.13 1.96
C ASN A 501 43.40 -14.76 3.29
N VAL A 502 43.63 -14.10 4.42
CA VAL A 502 43.23 -14.59 5.75
C VAL A 502 41.75 -14.42 5.96
N VAL A 503 41.17 -13.35 5.41
CA VAL A 503 39.74 -12.99 5.60
C VAL A 503 38.83 -13.66 4.57
N TYR A 504 39.30 -13.81 3.31
CA TYR A 504 38.46 -14.27 2.18
C TYR A 504 38.93 -15.58 1.54
N GLY A 505 39.97 -16.22 2.04
CA GLY A 505 40.55 -17.43 1.46
C GLY A 505 41.37 -17.18 0.20
N SER A 506 41.76 -18.26 -0.51
CA SER A 506 42.54 -18.14 -1.75
C SER A 506 41.70 -17.48 -2.86
N TYR A 507 42.31 -16.54 -3.59
CA TYR A 507 41.71 -15.91 -4.76
C TYR A 507 41.32 -16.94 -5.81
N HIS A 508 40.05 -16.95 -6.19
CA HIS A 508 39.58 -17.65 -7.37
C HIS A 508 39.47 -16.70 -8.56
N GLU A 509 39.72 -17.20 -9.76
CA GLU A 509 39.61 -16.48 -11.04
C GLU A 509 38.25 -15.77 -11.26
N ARG A 510 37.28 -16.03 -10.39
CA ARG A 510 35.91 -15.47 -10.42
C ARG A 510 35.76 -14.17 -9.62
N LEU A 511 36.74 -13.76 -8.82
CA LEU A 511 36.68 -12.53 -8.04
C LEU A 511 37.10 -11.32 -8.91
N ARG A 512 36.21 -10.36 -9.06
CA ARG A 512 36.59 -9.04 -9.57
C ARG A 512 36.97 -8.15 -8.39
N LEU A 513 38.18 -7.62 -8.44
CA LEU A 513 38.70 -6.73 -7.42
C LEU A 513 38.53 -5.25 -7.83
N CYS A 514 38.25 -4.41 -6.85
CA CYS A 514 38.15 -2.97 -7.00
C CYS A 514 38.80 -2.29 -5.80
N LEU A 515 39.51 -1.22 -6.04
CA LEU A 515 40.12 -0.36 -5.02
C LEU A 515 39.47 1.02 -5.08
N LEU A 516 39.02 1.52 -3.94
CA LEU A 516 38.70 2.93 -3.72
C LEU A 516 39.81 3.54 -2.86
N PRO A 517 40.78 4.27 -3.45
CA PRO A 517 41.85 4.90 -2.70
C PRO A 517 41.31 5.98 -1.75
N ALA A 518 41.99 6.16 -0.62
CA ALA A 518 41.72 7.24 0.31
C ALA A 518 41.81 8.62 -0.38
N THR A 519 41.04 9.57 0.11
CA THR A 519 41.20 11.01 -0.25
C THR A 519 42.29 11.64 0.60
N GLU A 520 42.67 12.89 0.27
CA GLU A 520 43.63 13.68 1.08
C GLU A 520 43.18 13.82 2.56
N ASN A 521 41.88 13.74 2.81
CA ASN A 521 41.26 13.86 4.13
C ASN A 521 40.97 12.50 4.81
N GLU A 522 41.18 11.38 4.10
CA GLU A 522 40.94 10.03 4.58
C GLU A 522 42.26 9.26 4.60
N LYS A 523 42.46 8.45 5.66
CA LYS A 523 43.67 7.62 5.76
C LYS A 523 43.44 6.18 5.27
N THR A 524 42.21 5.82 4.90
CA THR A 524 41.78 4.45 4.65
C THR A 524 41.48 4.23 3.17
N ASN A 525 42.11 3.22 2.58
CA ASN A 525 41.72 2.67 1.29
C ASN A 525 40.66 1.58 1.49
N TYR A 526 39.70 1.47 0.57
CA TYR A 526 38.68 0.43 0.62
C TYR A 526 38.87 -0.56 -0.52
N TRP A 527 38.90 -1.83 -0.18
CA TRP A 527 39.04 -2.94 -1.11
C TRP A 527 37.73 -3.69 -1.23
N PHE A 528 37.34 -4.05 -2.43
CA PHE A 528 36.12 -4.79 -2.70
C PHE A 528 36.39 -5.98 -3.58
N GLY A 529 35.85 -7.14 -3.20
CA GLY A 529 35.78 -8.32 -4.01
C GLY A 529 34.35 -8.59 -4.45
N PHE A 530 34.14 -8.87 -5.73
CA PHE A 530 32.83 -9.21 -6.29
C PHE A 530 32.87 -10.65 -6.77
N GLU A 531 32.03 -11.53 -6.20
CA GLU A 531 31.77 -12.84 -6.76
C GLU A 531 30.72 -12.73 -7.88
N THR A 532 31.06 -13.26 -9.06
CA THR A 532 30.08 -13.39 -10.15
C THR A 532 29.43 -14.76 -10.08
N GLU A 533 28.15 -14.83 -9.78
CA GLU A 533 27.37 -16.07 -9.94
C GLU A 533 27.25 -16.43 -11.43
N SER A 534 27.72 -17.63 -11.78
CA SER A 534 28.05 -18.04 -13.15
C SER A 534 26.87 -18.38 -14.08
N GLN A 535 25.61 -18.15 -13.70
CA GLN A 535 24.44 -18.58 -14.50
C GLN A 535 23.28 -17.59 -14.63
N GLN A 536 23.37 -16.39 -14.12
CA GLN A 536 22.28 -15.40 -14.30
C GLN A 536 22.65 -14.34 -15.34
N THR A 537 21.67 -13.96 -16.17
CA THR A 537 21.78 -12.90 -17.18
C THR A 537 22.06 -11.49 -16.60
N ARG A 538 21.98 -11.35 -15.26
CA ARG A 538 22.48 -10.21 -14.49
C ARG A 538 23.34 -10.76 -13.35
N PRO A 539 24.65 -10.48 -13.31
CA PRO A 539 25.49 -10.93 -12.20
C PRO A 539 25.01 -10.29 -10.90
N VAL A 540 24.66 -11.10 -9.92
CA VAL A 540 24.46 -10.66 -8.54
C VAL A 540 25.83 -10.52 -7.91
N PHE A 541 26.23 -9.29 -7.58
CA PHE A 541 27.52 -9.03 -6.92
C PHE A 541 27.32 -9.04 -5.41
N LYS A 542 28.03 -9.89 -4.69
CA LYS A 542 28.28 -9.70 -3.26
C LYS A 542 29.51 -8.81 -3.11
N ALA A 543 29.31 -7.60 -2.57
CA ALA A 543 30.40 -6.70 -2.23
C ALA A 543 30.86 -6.99 -0.80
N THR A 544 32.15 -7.21 -0.62
CA THR A 544 32.77 -7.35 0.69
C THR A 544 33.87 -6.31 0.80
N SER A 545 33.85 -5.44 1.83
CA SER A 545 34.85 -4.40 2.07
C SER A 545 35.83 -4.82 3.16
N CYS A 546 37.08 -4.44 3.00
CA CYS A 546 38.12 -4.59 4.02
C CYS A 546 38.86 -3.25 4.16
N GLU A 547 38.87 -2.70 5.36
CA GLU A 547 39.70 -1.55 5.73
C GLU A 547 41.13 -2.02 5.98
N ILE A 548 42.12 -1.27 5.48
CA ILE A 548 43.54 -1.50 5.69
C ILE A 548 44.12 -0.46 6.61
#